data_744cc49f896b66ae2bc4337786af4976
#
_entry.id   744cc49f896b66ae2bc4337786af4976
#
_cell.length_a   1.000
_cell.length_b   1.000
_cell.length_c   1.000
_cell.angle_alpha   90.00
_cell.angle_beta   90.00
_cell.angle_gamma   90.00
#
_symmetry.space_group_name_H-M   'P 1'
#
loop_
_entity.id
_entity.type
_entity.pdbx_description
1 polymer ?
#
loop_
_entity_poly.entity_id
_entity_poly.type
_entity_poly.pdbx_seq_one_letter_code
_entity_poly.pdbx_strand_id
1 'polypeptide(L)'
;MKKRQVVITGAGACGLMAAIMAARNGAAVTVLEQNEKPGKKICSTGNGRCNFSNLARPDDAYRGEHPEFVEDALREFSVEDTIEFFKEIGIYPLNRNGYLYPRSNQAQSVVDVLCMEAASLGVKIKTNEQVTEIKTGTNGKNFQILTKGWHYDADA
;
A
#
# COMPACT_ATOMS: atom_id res chain seq x y z
N MET A 1 -23.74 12.68 -3.06
CA MET A 1 -22.75 12.72 -4.17
C MET A 1 -22.29 11.30 -4.49
N LYS A 2 -22.06 10.96 -5.78
CA LYS A 2 -21.49 9.67 -6.18
C LYS A 2 -20.02 9.62 -5.74
N LYS A 3 -19.64 8.58 -4.99
CA LYS A 3 -18.24 8.42 -4.57
C LYS A 3 -17.34 8.17 -5.79
N ARG A 4 -16.14 8.77 -5.81
CA ARG A 4 -15.12 8.51 -6.82
C ARG A 4 -14.70 7.04 -6.76
N GLN A 5 -14.71 6.37 -7.91
CA GLN A 5 -14.31 4.96 -8.03
C GLN A 5 -12.80 4.90 -8.26
N VAL A 6 -12.07 4.26 -7.35
CA VAL A 6 -10.62 4.09 -7.45
C VAL A 6 -10.31 2.60 -7.56
N VAL A 7 -9.51 2.22 -8.56
CA VAL A 7 -9.01 0.85 -8.71
C VAL A 7 -7.51 0.86 -8.55
N ILE A 8 -7.01 0.01 -7.66
CA ILE A 8 -5.59 -0.10 -7.34
C ILE A 8 -5.10 -1.48 -7.77
N THR A 9 -3.99 -1.53 -8.49
CA THR A 9 -3.37 -2.77 -8.95
C THR A 9 -2.28 -3.21 -7.99
N GLY A 10 -2.47 -4.39 -7.40
CA GLY A 10 -1.56 -5.00 -6.43
C GLY A 10 -1.88 -4.66 -4.97
N ALA A 11 -2.02 -5.67 -4.13
CA ALA A 11 -2.22 -5.58 -2.68
C ALA A 11 -0.89 -5.73 -1.92
N GLY A 12 0.17 -5.09 -2.39
CA GLY A 12 1.44 -4.93 -1.66
C GLY A 12 1.39 -3.75 -0.69
N ALA A 13 2.52 -3.37 -0.10
CA ALA A 13 2.61 -2.26 0.86
C ALA A 13 2.05 -0.95 0.27
N CYS A 14 2.51 -0.55 -0.92
CA CYS A 14 2.06 0.68 -1.57
C CYS A 14 0.57 0.63 -1.92
N GLY A 15 0.08 -0.51 -2.46
CA GLY A 15 -1.33 -0.63 -2.86
C GLY A 15 -2.28 -0.64 -1.67
N LEU A 16 -1.94 -1.32 -0.57
CA LEU A 16 -2.75 -1.29 0.65
C LEU A 16 -2.77 0.10 1.28
N MET A 17 -1.60 0.77 1.35
CA MET A 17 -1.53 2.14 1.87
C MET A 17 -2.34 3.11 1.01
N ALA A 18 -2.18 3.07 -0.32
CA ALA A 18 -2.96 3.90 -1.24
C ALA A 18 -4.46 3.65 -1.11
N ALA A 19 -4.87 2.39 -0.92
CA ALA A 19 -6.27 2.02 -0.74
C ALA A 19 -6.86 2.62 0.54
N ILE A 20 -6.14 2.51 1.66
CA ILE A 20 -6.54 3.07 2.94
C ILE A 20 -6.68 4.60 2.82
N MET A 21 -5.67 5.27 2.26
CA MET A 21 -5.69 6.72 2.14
C MET A 21 -6.78 7.22 1.19
N ALA A 22 -7.01 6.57 0.06
CA ALA A 22 -8.11 6.90 -0.86
C ALA A 22 -9.48 6.70 -0.20
N ALA A 23 -9.66 5.62 0.56
CA ALA A 23 -10.91 5.33 1.27
C ALA A 23 -11.15 6.31 2.43
N ARG A 24 -10.12 6.67 3.22
CA ARG A 24 -10.19 7.72 4.25
C ARG A 24 -10.61 9.08 3.66
N ASN A 25 -10.26 9.35 2.40
CA ASN A 25 -10.67 10.54 1.64
C ASN A 25 -12.00 10.35 0.88
N GLY A 26 -12.80 9.34 1.23
CA GLY A 26 -14.17 9.17 0.76
C GLY A 26 -14.34 8.46 -0.58
N ALA A 27 -13.28 7.93 -1.18
CA ALA A 27 -13.38 7.13 -2.40
C ALA A 27 -14.02 5.75 -2.15
N ALA A 28 -14.62 5.17 -3.19
CA ALA A 28 -14.98 3.76 -3.22
C ALA A 28 -13.82 3.00 -3.88
N VAL A 29 -13.12 2.18 -3.10
CA VAL A 29 -11.85 1.58 -3.53
C VAL A 29 -11.98 0.08 -3.77
N THR A 30 -11.42 -0.38 -4.88
CA THR A 30 -11.19 -1.81 -5.18
C THR A 30 -9.72 -2.04 -5.45
N VAL A 31 -9.14 -3.02 -4.77
CA VAL A 31 -7.75 -3.48 -4.99
C VAL A 31 -7.80 -4.80 -5.74
N LEU A 32 -7.03 -4.91 -6.83
CA LEU A 32 -6.90 -6.13 -7.63
C LEU A 32 -5.52 -6.74 -7.38
N GLU A 33 -5.49 -7.95 -6.82
CA GLU A 33 -4.25 -8.67 -6.48
C GLU A 33 -4.17 -9.96 -7.30
N GLN A 34 -3.06 -10.17 -7.99
CA GLN A 34 -2.85 -11.35 -8.83
C GLN A 34 -2.64 -12.64 -8.04
N ASN A 35 -2.12 -12.54 -6.81
CA ASN A 35 -1.88 -13.68 -5.94
C ASN A 35 -3.14 -14.05 -5.15
N GLU A 36 -3.13 -15.24 -4.57
CA GLU A 36 -4.18 -15.73 -3.67
C GLU A 36 -4.32 -14.90 -2.39
N LYS A 37 -3.21 -14.30 -1.92
CA LYS A 37 -3.15 -13.53 -0.67
C LYS A 37 -2.50 -12.17 -0.89
N PRO A 38 -3.01 -11.11 -0.23
CA PRO A 38 -2.36 -9.81 -0.23
C PRO A 38 -1.05 -9.84 0.56
N GLY A 39 -0.18 -8.85 0.34
CA GLY A 39 1.00 -8.62 1.16
C GLY A 39 2.14 -9.63 0.99
N LYS A 40 2.14 -10.48 -0.05
CA LYS A 40 3.14 -11.55 -0.24
C LYS A 40 4.59 -11.06 -0.08
N LYS A 41 4.94 -9.89 -0.68
CA LYS A 41 6.27 -9.33 -0.56
C LYS A 41 6.54 -8.78 0.85
N ILE A 42 5.54 -8.23 1.55
CA ILE A 42 5.69 -7.78 2.94
C ILE A 42 6.14 -8.95 3.82
N CYS A 43 5.50 -10.11 3.68
CA CYS A 43 5.81 -11.31 4.45
C CYS A 43 7.24 -11.83 4.24
N SER A 44 7.89 -11.52 3.13
CA SER A 44 9.28 -11.92 2.86
C SER A 44 10.32 -10.89 3.33
N THR A 45 9.91 -9.67 3.67
CA THR A 45 10.84 -8.61 4.10
C THR A 45 11.33 -8.82 5.53
N GLY A 46 12.51 -8.27 5.83
CA GLY A 46 13.10 -8.33 7.18
C GLY A 46 13.23 -9.77 7.70
N ASN A 47 13.47 -10.73 6.82
CA ASN A 47 13.54 -12.16 7.16
C ASN A 47 12.25 -12.66 7.85
N GLY A 48 11.08 -12.34 7.28
CA GLY A 48 9.77 -12.69 7.82
C GLY A 48 9.25 -11.82 8.95
N ARG A 49 9.96 -10.72 9.28
CA ARG A 49 9.61 -9.82 10.39
C ARG A 49 9.07 -8.47 9.97
N CYS A 50 9.21 -8.10 8.69
CA CYS A 50 8.87 -6.81 8.12
C CYS A 50 9.63 -5.63 8.76
N ASN A 51 10.78 -5.25 8.22
CA ASN A 51 11.36 -3.95 8.52
C ASN A 51 10.54 -2.87 7.79
N PHE A 52 9.65 -2.18 8.50
CA PHE A 52 8.71 -1.27 7.88
C PHE A 52 9.21 0.18 7.83
N SER A 53 10.22 0.55 8.63
CA SER A 53 10.86 1.86 8.59
C SER A 53 12.26 1.84 9.22
N ASN A 54 12.98 2.96 9.15
CA ASN A 54 14.30 3.12 9.73
C ASN A 54 14.47 4.55 10.28
N LEU A 55 14.92 4.66 11.53
CA LEU A 55 15.23 5.95 12.16
C LEU A 55 16.62 6.48 11.76
N ALA A 56 17.55 5.59 11.43
CA ALA A 56 18.87 5.95 10.95
C ALA A 56 18.87 5.93 9.43
N ARG A 57 18.92 7.10 8.82
CA ARG A 57 19.04 7.26 7.37
C ARG A 57 20.44 7.79 7.05
N PRO A 58 21.38 6.94 6.65
CA PRO A 58 22.66 7.39 6.13
C PRO A 58 22.47 8.19 4.83
N ASP A 59 23.38 9.12 4.55
CA ASP A 59 23.30 10.00 3.37
C ASP A 59 23.22 9.23 2.03
N ASP A 60 23.79 7.99 2.00
CA ASP A 60 23.77 7.11 0.84
C ASP A 60 22.68 6.01 0.88
N ALA A 61 21.65 6.18 1.70
CA ALA A 61 20.59 5.19 1.88
C ALA A 61 19.80 4.93 0.59
N TYR A 62 19.66 5.94 -0.24
CA TYR A 62 18.96 5.86 -1.52
C TYR A 62 19.94 5.98 -2.67
N ARG A 63 19.84 5.05 -3.64
CA ARG A 63 20.75 4.94 -4.78
C ARG A 63 19.97 4.86 -6.08
N GLY A 64 20.47 5.47 -7.13
CA GLY A 64 19.86 5.51 -8.46
C GLY A 64 20.37 6.69 -9.25
N GLU A 65 19.79 6.93 -10.41
CA GLU A 65 20.11 8.09 -11.25
C GLU A 65 19.63 9.40 -10.61
N HIS A 66 18.53 9.35 -9.84
CA HIS A 66 17.90 10.49 -9.19
C HIS A 66 17.57 10.17 -7.72
N PRO A 67 18.59 10.05 -6.83
CA PRO A 67 18.35 9.73 -5.42
C PRO A 67 17.60 10.84 -4.68
N GLU A 68 17.69 12.10 -5.14
CA GLU A 68 16.96 13.25 -4.61
C GLU A 68 15.44 13.14 -4.71
N PHE A 69 14.93 12.31 -5.63
CA PHE A 69 13.49 12.09 -5.81
C PHE A 69 12.79 11.62 -4.53
N VAL A 70 13.51 10.88 -3.69
CA VAL A 70 12.94 10.38 -2.44
C VAL A 70 12.69 11.48 -1.40
N GLU A 71 13.44 12.59 -1.46
CA GLU A 71 13.34 13.68 -0.49
C GLU A 71 11.95 14.33 -0.51
N ASP A 72 11.37 14.51 -1.69
CA ASP A 72 10.04 15.09 -1.82
C ASP A 72 8.98 14.16 -1.20
N ALA A 73 9.08 12.85 -1.46
CA ALA A 73 8.17 11.86 -0.88
C ALA A 73 8.29 11.82 0.66
N LEU A 74 9.51 11.88 1.21
CA LEU A 74 9.75 11.85 2.65
C LEU A 74 9.39 13.18 3.35
N ARG A 75 9.34 14.28 2.60
CA ARG A 75 8.84 15.56 3.11
C ARG A 75 7.31 15.55 3.26
N GLU A 76 6.62 14.92 2.31
CA GLU A 76 5.16 14.78 2.34
C GLU A 76 4.68 13.71 3.33
N PHE A 77 5.46 12.65 3.53
CA PHE A 77 5.15 11.57 4.46
C PHE A 77 6.43 11.05 5.10
N SER A 78 6.71 11.53 6.29
CA SER A 78 7.97 11.28 7.00
C SER A 78 8.04 9.89 7.65
N VAL A 79 9.20 9.58 8.23
CA VAL A 79 9.37 8.39 9.08
C VAL A 79 8.47 8.47 10.31
N GLU A 80 8.32 9.64 10.88
CA GLU A 80 7.45 9.93 12.02
C GLU A 80 5.98 9.68 11.67
N ASP A 81 5.52 10.19 10.51
CA ASP A 81 4.17 9.95 10.01
C ASP A 81 3.91 8.45 9.77
N THR A 82 4.92 7.74 9.25
CA THR A 82 4.86 6.29 9.08
C THR A 82 4.65 5.58 10.43
N ILE A 83 5.40 5.99 11.46
CA ILE A 83 5.29 5.41 12.81
C ILE A 83 3.91 5.69 13.39
N GLU A 84 3.42 6.92 13.30
CA GLU A 84 2.09 7.31 13.82
C GLU A 84 0.98 6.54 13.10
N PHE A 85 1.02 6.47 11.76
CA PHE A 85 0.08 5.68 10.99
C PHE A 85 0.01 4.22 11.46
N PHE A 86 1.16 3.59 11.62
CA PHE A 86 1.20 2.20 12.08
C PHE A 86 0.70 2.03 13.51
N LYS A 87 0.97 2.98 14.41
CA LYS A 87 0.42 2.98 15.77
C LYS A 87 -1.09 3.12 15.78
N GLU A 88 -1.66 4.04 14.97
CA GLU A 88 -3.10 4.22 14.82
C GLU A 88 -3.82 2.91 14.49
N ILE A 89 -3.25 2.11 13.59
CA ILE A 89 -3.82 0.84 13.18
C ILE A 89 -3.37 -0.37 14.04
N GLY A 90 -2.64 -0.12 15.16
CA GLY A 90 -2.29 -1.13 16.16
C GLY A 90 -0.92 -1.79 16.01
N ILE A 91 -0.05 -1.29 15.13
CA ILE A 91 1.32 -1.77 14.99
C ILE A 91 2.28 -0.86 15.76
N TYR A 92 2.78 -1.35 16.88
CA TYR A 92 3.79 -0.64 17.68
C TYR A 92 5.20 -1.04 17.24
N PRO A 93 6.11 -0.06 17.04
CA PRO A 93 7.46 -0.33 16.59
C PRO A 93 8.33 -0.97 17.67
N LEU A 94 9.16 -1.92 17.26
CA LEU A 94 10.31 -2.43 17.98
C LEU A 94 11.57 -1.91 17.27
N ASN A 95 12.33 -1.04 17.95
CA ASN A 95 13.58 -0.51 17.42
C ASN A 95 14.72 -1.50 17.65
N ARG A 96 15.44 -1.85 16.59
CA ARG A 96 16.69 -2.63 16.62
C ARG A 96 17.76 -1.88 15.84
N ASN A 97 18.58 -1.12 16.56
CA ASN A 97 19.66 -0.32 15.97
C ASN A 97 19.21 0.60 14.82
N GLY A 98 18.09 1.30 15.02
CA GLY A 98 17.49 2.18 14.01
C GLY A 98 16.45 1.50 13.11
N TYR A 99 16.52 0.20 12.89
CA TYR A 99 15.54 -0.54 12.09
C TYR A 99 14.26 -0.78 12.90
N LEU A 100 13.11 -0.46 12.30
CA LEU A 100 11.81 -0.60 12.94
C LEU A 100 11.07 -1.85 12.42
N TYR A 101 10.70 -2.68 13.38
CA TYR A 101 9.92 -3.90 13.14
C TYR A 101 8.62 -3.85 13.94
N PRO A 102 7.55 -4.58 13.55
CA PRO A 102 6.39 -4.72 14.42
C PRO A 102 6.80 -5.42 15.72
N ARG A 103 6.20 -5.03 16.84
CA ARG A 103 6.51 -5.63 18.15
C ARG A 103 6.20 -7.13 18.22
N SER A 104 5.24 -7.59 17.40
CA SER A 104 4.97 -9.02 17.21
C SER A 104 6.16 -9.79 16.61
N ASN A 105 7.09 -9.08 15.98
CA ASN A 105 8.23 -9.66 15.24
C ASN A 105 7.80 -10.62 14.10
N GLN A 106 6.59 -10.40 13.56
CA GLN A 106 5.99 -11.20 12.49
C GLN A 106 5.47 -10.28 11.39
N ALA A 107 5.96 -10.47 10.16
CA ALA A 107 5.51 -9.68 9.00
C ALA A 107 4.01 -9.87 8.70
N GLN A 108 3.47 -11.05 9.01
CA GLN A 108 2.05 -11.33 8.81
C GLN A 108 1.15 -10.37 9.59
N SER A 109 1.52 -9.98 10.83
CA SER A 109 0.72 -9.04 11.60
C SER A 109 0.59 -7.67 10.94
N VAL A 110 1.60 -7.24 10.18
CA VAL A 110 1.53 -5.99 9.41
C VAL A 110 0.53 -6.11 8.27
N VAL A 111 0.55 -7.24 7.55
CA VAL A 111 -0.41 -7.50 6.46
C VAL A 111 -1.83 -7.57 7.00
N ASP A 112 -2.03 -8.31 8.09
CA ASP A 112 -3.35 -8.51 8.70
C ASP A 112 -3.97 -7.17 9.11
N VAL A 113 -3.21 -6.32 9.79
CA VAL A 113 -3.69 -5.01 10.27
C VAL A 113 -3.98 -4.07 9.09
N LEU A 114 -3.13 -4.02 8.06
CA LEU A 114 -3.41 -3.23 6.86
C LEU A 114 -4.68 -3.71 6.15
N CYS A 115 -4.89 -5.02 6.04
CA CYS A 115 -6.10 -5.58 5.45
C CYS A 115 -7.33 -5.30 6.32
N MET A 116 -7.23 -5.38 7.64
CA MET A 116 -8.32 -5.06 8.58
C MET A 116 -8.70 -3.58 8.48
N GLU A 117 -7.74 -2.67 8.45
CA GLU A 117 -8.01 -1.24 8.27
C GLU A 117 -8.66 -0.97 6.92
N ALA A 118 -8.14 -1.54 5.82
CA ALA A 118 -8.76 -1.43 4.52
C ALA A 118 -10.21 -1.94 4.51
N ALA A 119 -10.47 -3.09 5.14
CA ALA A 119 -11.80 -3.67 5.23
C ALA A 119 -12.76 -2.80 6.07
N SER A 120 -12.30 -2.23 7.20
CA SER A 120 -13.11 -1.33 8.05
C SER A 120 -13.58 -0.07 7.30
N LEU A 121 -12.77 0.40 6.34
CA LEU A 121 -13.06 1.53 5.46
C LEU A 121 -13.90 1.14 4.23
N GLY A 122 -14.27 -0.14 4.09
CA GLY A 122 -15.08 -0.65 2.98
C GLY A 122 -14.31 -0.87 1.68
N VAL A 123 -12.98 -0.95 1.73
CA VAL A 123 -12.14 -1.33 0.59
C VAL A 123 -12.41 -2.78 0.20
N LYS A 124 -12.57 -3.03 -1.10
CA LYS A 124 -12.75 -4.37 -1.65
C LYS A 124 -11.42 -4.90 -2.17
N ILE A 125 -10.84 -5.90 -1.52
CA ILE A 125 -9.64 -6.58 -2.00
C ILE A 125 -10.08 -7.84 -2.75
N LYS A 126 -9.75 -7.91 -4.05
CA LYS A 126 -10.02 -9.07 -4.91
C LYS A 126 -8.70 -9.75 -5.23
N THR A 127 -8.56 -10.97 -4.77
CA THR A 127 -7.39 -11.83 -5.03
C THR A 127 -7.60 -12.71 -6.26
N ASN A 128 -6.53 -13.28 -6.80
CA ASN A 128 -6.53 -14.03 -8.07
C ASN A 128 -7.01 -13.20 -9.28
N GLU A 129 -6.90 -11.87 -9.18
CA GLU A 129 -7.28 -10.89 -10.20
C GLU A 129 -6.02 -10.25 -10.82
N GLN A 130 -5.50 -10.89 -11.86
CA GLN A 130 -4.36 -10.37 -12.59
C GLN A 130 -4.81 -9.33 -13.60
N VAL A 131 -4.38 -8.08 -13.42
CA VAL A 131 -4.56 -7.01 -14.42
C VAL A 131 -3.71 -7.33 -15.65
N THR A 132 -4.34 -7.32 -16.81
CA THR A 132 -3.68 -7.59 -18.10
C THR A 132 -3.55 -6.35 -18.97
N GLU A 133 -4.48 -5.39 -18.82
CA GLU A 133 -4.46 -4.15 -19.59
C GLU A 133 -5.17 -3.03 -18.83
N ILE A 134 -4.70 -1.80 -19.00
CA ILE A 134 -5.37 -0.58 -18.54
C ILE A 134 -5.61 0.30 -19.75
N LYS A 135 -6.88 0.62 -20.02
CA LYS A 135 -7.31 1.52 -21.10
C LYS A 135 -7.74 2.85 -20.50
N THR A 136 -7.32 3.93 -21.13
CA THR A 136 -7.87 5.26 -20.84
C THR A 136 -9.16 5.44 -21.65
N GLY A 137 -10.20 5.98 -21.03
CA GLY A 137 -11.44 6.29 -21.70
C GLY A 137 -11.26 7.36 -22.79
N THR A 138 -12.18 7.41 -23.74
CA THR A 138 -12.13 8.29 -24.93
C THR A 138 -12.03 9.79 -24.58
N ASN A 139 -12.39 10.20 -23.38
CA ASN A 139 -12.35 11.60 -22.90
C ASN A 139 -11.33 11.84 -21.77
N GLY A 140 -10.42 10.90 -21.50
CA GLY A 140 -9.42 11.00 -20.41
C GLY A 140 -10.01 11.05 -18.99
N LYS A 141 -11.31 10.73 -18.82
CA LYS A 141 -12.01 10.86 -17.54
C LYS A 141 -12.20 9.54 -16.80
N ASN A 142 -12.16 8.41 -17.50
CA ASN A 142 -12.38 7.11 -16.92
C ASN A 142 -11.33 6.12 -17.40
N PHE A 143 -10.97 5.21 -16.53
CA PHE A 143 -10.10 4.08 -16.85
C PHE A 143 -10.94 2.82 -16.93
N GLN A 144 -10.57 1.91 -17.81
CA GLN A 144 -11.08 0.55 -17.85
C GLN A 144 -9.90 -0.40 -17.58
N ILE A 145 -10.01 -1.16 -16.51
CA ILE A 145 -9.00 -2.12 -16.07
C ILE A 145 -9.47 -3.51 -16.45
N LEU A 146 -8.71 -4.22 -17.28
CA LEU A 146 -9.03 -5.56 -17.73
C LEU A 146 -8.24 -6.60 -16.96
N THR A 147 -8.93 -7.67 -16.57
CA THR A 147 -8.34 -8.88 -16.02
C THR A 147 -8.69 -10.08 -16.91
N LYS A 148 -8.22 -11.28 -16.60
CA LYS A 148 -8.51 -12.48 -17.40
C LYS A 148 -10.01 -12.81 -17.49
N GLY A 149 -10.83 -12.40 -16.52
CA GLY A 149 -12.25 -12.77 -16.46
C GLY A 149 -13.22 -11.59 -16.39
N TRP A 150 -12.73 -10.40 -16.06
CA TRP A 150 -13.58 -9.24 -15.78
C TRP A 150 -12.98 -7.93 -16.26
N HIS A 151 -13.79 -6.88 -16.25
CA HIS A 151 -13.32 -5.51 -16.38
C HIS A 151 -13.88 -4.65 -15.23
N TYR A 152 -13.15 -3.60 -14.89
CA TYR A 152 -13.47 -2.64 -13.85
C TYR A 152 -13.35 -1.23 -14.43
N ASP A 153 -14.37 -0.40 -14.21
CA ASP A 153 -14.33 1.01 -14.57
C ASP A 153 -13.90 1.82 -13.36
N ALA A 154 -13.01 2.79 -13.56
CA ALA A 154 -12.48 3.65 -12.51
C ALA A 154 -12.39 5.10 -12.96
N ASP A 155 -12.51 6.01 -11.98
CA ASP A 155 -12.25 7.44 -12.14
C ASP A 155 -10.74 7.75 -11.94
N ALA A 156 -10.02 6.83 -11.24
CA ALA A 156 -8.58 6.89 -11.00
C ALA A 156 -8.02 5.51 -10.67
#